data_8af79a40bf4a1cbab68106bfa5c66f9d
#
_entry.id   8af79a40bf4a1cbab68106bfa5c66f9d
#
_cell.length_a   1.000
_cell.length_b   1.000
_cell.length_c   1.000
_cell.angle_alpha   90.00
_cell.angle_beta   90.00
_cell.angle_gamma   90.00
#
_symmetry.space_group_name_H-M   'P 1'
#
loop_
_entity.id
_entity.type
_entity.pdbx_description
1 polymer ?
#
loop_
_entity_poly.entity_id
_entity_poly.type
_entity_poly.pdbx_seq_one_letter_code
_entity_poly.pdbx_strand_id
1 'polypeptide(L)'
;MGEDNRAVSERGIQWLLFIDRVLAHIESYTVPQYGDYPNDQVESWTAKDCVRQIGKYVARFNSNSRGENERLKDLVKIAHYAQLAYDKEIGKSIPDSK
;
A
#
# COMPACT_ATOMS: atom_id res chain seq x y z
N MET A 1 7.22 -10.31 -15.85
CA MET A 1 7.45 -10.12 -16.31
C MET A 1 8.39 -9.89 -16.72
N GLY A 2 8.69 -10.04 -16.31
CA GLY A 2 9.84 -9.82 -16.59
C GLY A 2 10.02 -9.46 -17.85
N GLU A 3 9.38 -9.62 -18.52
CA GLU A 3 9.57 -9.30 -19.66
C GLU A 3 9.47 -7.93 -19.97
N ASP A 4 9.35 -7.07 -19.11
CA ASP A 4 9.41 -5.68 -19.32
C ASP A 4 10.79 -5.33 -19.66
N ASN A 5 11.03 -4.87 -20.87
CA ASN A 5 12.36 -4.54 -21.27
C ASN A 5 12.64 -3.07 -21.21
N ARG A 6 11.85 -2.28 -20.54
CA ARG A 6 12.11 -0.86 -20.43
C ARG A 6 13.38 -0.62 -19.64
N ALA A 7 14.15 0.36 -20.07
CA ALA A 7 15.26 0.81 -19.28
C ALA A 7 14.73 1.46 -18.01
N VAL A 8 15.38 1.20 -16.90
CA VAL A 8 14.92 1.68 -15.62
C VAL A 8 15.98 2.60 -15.04
N SER A 9 15.55 3.79 -14.66
CA SER A 9 16.45 4.75 -14.05
C SER A 9 16.83 4.32 -12.64
N GLU A 10 17.81 5.01 -12.08
CA GLU A 10 18.14 4.74 -10.70
C GLU A 10 16.98 4.97 -9.77
N ARG A 11 16.20 6.02 -10.02
CA ARG A 11 15.03 6.26 -9.18
C ARG A 11 14.01 5.16 -9.32
N GLY A 12 13.86 4.64 -10.54
CA GLY A 12 12.94 3.53 -10.76
C GLY A 12 13.41 2.27 -10.05
N ILE A 13 14.72 2.02 -10.05
CA ILE A 13 15.24 0.87 -9.35
C ILE A 13 14.98 1.00 -7.86
N GLN A 14 15.19 2.19 -7.30
CA GLN A 14 14.92 2.37 -5.88
C GLN A 14 13.45 2.14 -5.55
N TRP A 15 12.57 2.56 -6.44
CA TRP A 15 11.15 2.31 -6.25
C TRP A 15 10.85 0.81 -6.28
N LEU A 16 11.47 0.09 -7.21
CA LEU A 16 11.23 -1.35 -7.29
C LEU A 16 11.70 -2.06 -6.03
N LEU A 17 12.82 -1.61 -5.46
CA LEU A 17 13.28 -2.20 -4.20
C LEU A 17 12.29 -1.93 -3.07
N PHE A 18 11.73 -0.74 -3.04
CA PHE A 18 10.74 -0.44 -2.02
C PHE A 18 9.48 -1.26 -2.23
N ILE A 19 9.06 -1.43 -3.45
CA ILE A 19 7.87 -2.21 -3.75
C ILE A 19 8.02 -3.65 -3.31
N ASP A 20 9.23 -4.21 -3.42
CA ASP A 20 9.47 -5.53 -2.89
C ASP A 20 9.17 -5.60 -1.41
N ARG A 21 9.48 -4.55 -0.65
CA ARG A 21 9.19 -4.55 0.77
C ARG A 21 7.71 -4.48 1.02
N VAL A 22 6.99 -3.71 0.21
CA VAL A 22 5.54 -3.64 0.36
C VAL A 22 4.93 -5.00 0.04
N LEU A 23 5.40 -5.65 -1.02
CA LEU A 23 4.89 -6.95 -1.39
C LEU A 23 5.17 -7.96 -0.27
N ALA A 24 6.37 -7.95 0.29
CA ALA A 24 6.68 -8.86 1.37
C ALA A 24 5.77 -8.65 2.57
N HIS A 25 5.44 -7.40 2.87
CA HIS A 25 4.53 -7.12 3.97
C HIS A 25 3.14 -7.66 3.67
N ILE A 26 2.66 -7.48 2.45
CA ILE A 26 1.35 -7.98 2.08
C ILE A 26 1.32 -9.49 2.22
N GLU A 27 2.33 -10.18 1.70
CA GLU A 27 2.30 -11.63 1.69
C GLU A 27 2.55 -12.23 3.06
N SER A 28 3.38 -11.60 3.88
CA SER A 28 3.73 -12.21 5.15
C SER A 28 2.88 -11.70 6.31
N TYR A 29 2.17 -10.61 6.14
CA TYR A 29 1.37 -10.08 7.22
C TYR A 29 -0.09 -9.87 6.82
N THR A 30 -0.32 -9.12 5.75
CA THR A 30 -1.69 -8.73 5.41
C THR A 30 -2.52 -9.96 5.03
N VAL A 31 -2.00 -10.76 4.12
CA VAL A 31 -2.76 -11.92 3.68
C VAL A 31 -2.97 -12.93 4.80
N PRO A 32 -1.94 -13.29 5.58
CA PRO A 32 -2.21 -14.23 6.69
C PRO A 32 -3.16 -13.67 7.73
N GLN A 33 -3.14 -12.35 7.95
CA GLN A 33 -3.96 -11.76 8.99
C GLN A 33 -5.39 -11.52 8.53
N TYR A 34 -5.58 -11.07 7.28
CA TYR A 34 -6.87 -10.62 6.83
C TYR A 34 -7.40 -11.36 5.62
N GLY A 35 -6.63 -12.24 5.02
CA GLY A 35 -7.09 -12.98 3.87
C GLY A 35 -6.62 -12.37 2.56
N ASP A 36 -6.73 -13.17 1.51
CA ASP A 36 -6.25 -12.75 0.21
C ASP A 36 -7.23 -11.83 -0.48
N TYR A 37 -8.49 -11.94 -0.20
CA TYR A 37 -9.45 -11.04 -0.76
C TYR A 37 -9.59 -9.83 0.11
N PRO A 38 -10.00 -8.70 -0.40
CA PRO A 38 -10.35 -7.58 0.47
C PRO A 38 -11.41 -8.07 1.43
N ASN A 39 -11.19 -7.86 2.71
CA ASN A 39 -12.21 -8.26 3.63
C ASN A 39 -13.37 -7.28 3.54
N ASP A 40 -14.45 -7.61 4.18
CA ASP A 40 -15.64 -6.81 4.04
C ASP A 40 -15.40 -5.37 4.39
N GLN A 41 -14.59 -5.13 5.40
CA GLN A 41 -14.35 -3.77 5.84
C GLN A 41 -13.66 -2.96 4.77
N VAL A 42 -12.58 -3.49 4.21
CA VAL A 42 -11.82 -2.76 3.19
C VAL A 42 -12.64 -2.64 1.91
N GLU A 43 -13.39 -3.67 1.59
CA GLU A 43 -14.15 -3.63 0.38
C GLU A 43 -15.20 -2.53 0.40
N SER A 44 -15.78 -2.26 1.55
CA SER A 44 -16.80 -1.24 1.66
C SER A 44 -16.22 0.16 1.81
N TRP A 45 -14.91 0.29 2.00
CA TRP A 45 -14.29 1.59 2.21
C TRP A 45 -14.21 2.35 0.91
N THR A 46 -14.31 3.66 1.02
CA THR A 46 -14.07 4.54 -0.11
C THR A 46 -12.59 4.89 -0.17
N ALA A 47 -12.19 5.54 -1.25
CA ALA A 47 -10.83 6.05 -1.33
C ALA A 47 -10.54 6.99 -0.17
N LYS A 48 -11.50 7.80 0.24
CA LYS A 48 -11.30 8.70 1.37
C LYS A 48 -11.05 7.94 2.65
N ASP A 49 -11.71 6.81 2.83
CA ASP A 49 -11.46 6.01 4.02
C ASP A 49 -10.03 5.49 4.03
N CYS A 50 -9.53 5.09 2.89
CA CYS A 50 -8.16 4.63 2.80
C CYS A 50 -7.17 5.75 3.09
N VAL A 51 -7.45 6.94 2.58
CA VAL A 51 -6.59 8.10 2.83
C VAL A 51 -6.61 8.45 4.31
N ARG A 52 -7.75 8.29 4.96
CA ARG A 52 -7.82 8.54 6.40
C ARG A 52 -6.90 7.58 7.16
N GLN A 53 -6.81 6.34 6.72
CA GLN A 53 -5.87 5.41 7.33
C GLN A 53 -4.42 5.86 7.13
N ILE A 54 -4.11 6.41 5.97
CA ILE A 54 -2.78 6.94 5.74
C ILE A 54 -2.46 8.01 6.77
N GLY A 55 -3.41 8.90 7.03
CA GLY A 55 -3.21 9.95 8.03
C GLY A 55 -2.89 9.38 9.40
N LYS A 56 -3.55 8.29 9.76
CA LYS A 56 -3.28 7.65 11.03
C LYS A 56 -1.83 7.16 11.10
N TYR A 57 -1.35 6.55 10.03
CA TYR A 57 0.02 6.05 10.06
C TYR A 57 1.04 7.16 9.98
N VAL A 58 0.70 8.27 9.32
CA VAL A 58 1.56 9.44 9.33
C VAL A 58 1.71 9.98 10.75
N ALA A 59 0.60 10.06 11.48
CA ALA A 59 0.66 10.53 12.86
C ALA A 59 1.51 9.61 13.73
N ARG A 60 1.37 8.30 13.54
CA ARG A 60 2.16 7.36 14.32
C ARG A 60 3.66 7.48 14.00
N PHE A 61 3.96 7.64 12.72
CA PHE A 61 5.34 7.81 12.30
C PHE A 61 5.94 9.04 12.98
N ASN A 62 5.18 10.12 13.02
CA ASN A 62 5.68 11.36 13.58
C ASN A 62 5.84 11.30 15.08
N SER A 63 5.05 10.50 15.77
CA SER A 63 5.19 10.40 17.22
C SER A 63 6.44 9.61 17.60
N ASN A 64 6.85 8.66 16.73
CA ASN A 64 8.11 7.99 16.91
C ASN A 64 8.30 7.36 18.28
N SER A 65 7.24 6.86 18.87
CA SER A 65 7.37 6.29 20.20
C SER A 65 7.63 4.80 20.17
N ARG A 66 7.60 4.17 18.99
CA ARG A 66 7.68 2.71 18.92
C ARG A 66 8.93 2.21 18.24
N GLY A 67 9.86 3.09 17.88
CA GLY A 67 11.13 2.67 17.36
C GLY A 67 11.20 2.67 15.84
N GLU A 68 12.40 2.46 15.34
CA GLU A 68 12.65 2.61 13.92
C GLU A 68 11.96 1.57 13.08
N ASN A 69 11.94 0.32 13.55
CA ASN A 69 11.27 -0.72 12.76
C ASN A 69 9.80 -0.45 12.60
N GLU A 70 9.15 0.09 13.63
CA GLU A 70 7.75 0.40 13.52
C GLU A 70 7.52 1.57 12.58
N ARG A 71 8.44 2.51 12.54
CA ARG A 71 8.31 3.61 11.60
C ARG A 71 8.43 3.12 10.16
N LEU A 72 9.33 2.18 9.93
CA LEU A 72 9.45 1.62 8.59
C LEU A 72 8.18 0.88 8.20
N LYS A 73 7.57 0.16 9.14
CA LYS A 73 6.31 -0.50 8.85
C LYS A 73 5.20 0.48 8.55
N ASP A 74 5.18 1.61 9.24
CA ASP A 74 4.17 2.63 8.96
C ASP A 74 4.29 3.13 7.53
N LEU A 75 5.52 3.32 7.03
CA LEU A 75 5.70 3.77 5.67
C LEU A 75 5.20 2.74 4.66
N VAL A 76 5.44 1.47 4.94
CA VAL A 76 4.95 0.40 4.08
C VAL A 76 3.42 0.38 4.07
N LYS A 77 2.81 0.56 5.23
CA LYS A 77 1.35 0.58 5.31
C LYS A 77 0.78 1.77 4.57
N ILE A 78 1.44 2.93 4.66
CA ILE A 78 1.01 4.09 3.92
C ILE A 78 1.00 3.79 2.42
N ALA A 79 2.04 3.15 1.94
CA ALA A 79 2.12 2.82 0.51
C ALA A 79 1.01 1.87 0.11
N HIS A 80 0.72 0.88 0.92
CA HIS A 80 -0.32 -0.08 0.59
C HIS A 80 -1.70 0.58 0.59
N TYR A 81 -1.98 1.42 1.57
CA TYR A 81 -3.27 2.11 1.57
C TYR A 81 -3.37 3.11 0.43
N ALA A 82 -2.24 3.67 -0.01
CA ALA A 82 -2.28 4.53 -1.18
C ALA A 82 -2.66 3.74 -2.43
N GLN A 83 -2.16 2.52 -2.55
CA GLN A 83 -2.52 1.67 -3.67
C GLN A 83 -4.02 1.33 -3.61
N LEU A 84 -4.53 1.02 -2.43
CA LEU A 84 -5.94 0.71 -2.30
C LEU A 84 -6.80 1.91 -2.66
N ALA A 85 -6.41 3.09 -2.21
CA ALA A 85 -7.15 4.31 -2.54
C ALA A 85 -7.13 4.57 -4.04
N TYR A 86 -5.96 4.38 -4.66
CA TYR A 86 -5.82 4.59 -6.09
C TYR A 86 -6.77 3.68 -6.86
N ASP A 87 -6.82 2.41 -6.47
CA ASP A 87 -7.67 1.47 -7.18
C ASP A 87 -9.15 1.81 -7.01
N LYS A 88 -9.52 2.31 -5.84
CA LYS A 88 -10.91 2.69 -5.64
C LYS A 88 -11.28 3.93 -6.44
N GLU A 89 -10.34 4.84 -6.60
CA GLU A 89 -10.61 6.01 -7.43
C GLU A 89 -10.74 5.63 -8.90
N ILE A 90 -9.91 4.73 -9.36
CA ILE A 90 -10.02 4.25 -10.73
C ILE A 90 -11.37 3.59 -10.93
N GLY A 91 -11.79 2.77 -9.99
CA GLY A 91 -13.07 2.10 -10.09
C GLY A 91 -14.23 3.07 -10.18
N LYS A 92 -14.12 4.19 -9.46
CA LYS A 92 -15.15 5.21 -9.57
C LYS A 92 -15.16 5.84 -10.95
N SER A 93 -13.97 6.10 -11.50
CA SER A 93 -13.87 6.78 -12.78
C SER A 93 -14.15 5.87 -13.95
N ILE A 94 -13.85 4.59 -13.80
CA ILE A 94 -13.98 3.63 -14.89
C ILE A 94 -14.74 2.42 -14.35
N PRO A 95 -16.03 2.54 -14.17
CA PRO A 95 -16.79 1.51 -13.48
C PRO A 95 -16.77 0.15 -14.14
N ASP A 96 -16.52 0.10 -15.42
CA ASP A 96 -16.49 -1.17 -16.07
C ASP A 96 -15.15 -1.73 -16.22
N SER A 97 -14.20 -1.20 -15.54
CA SER A 97 -12.84 -1.60 -15.74
C SER A 97 -12.60 -2.99 -15.30
N LYS A 98 -13.28 -3.71 -14.85
CA LYS A 98 -12.93 -4.92 -14.39
C LYS A 98 -13.09 -5.85 -15.09
#